data_c6a756245b789056f932fe10d8a6e015
#
_entry.id   c6a756245b789056f932fe10d8a6e015
#
_cell.length_a   1.000
_cell.length_b   1.000
_cell.length_c   1.000
_cell.angle_alpha   90.00
_cell.angle_beta   90.00
_cell.angle_gamma   90.00
#
_symmetry.space_group_name_H-M   'P 1'
#
loop_
_entity.id
_entity.type
_entity.pdbx_description
1 polymer ?
#
loop_
_entity_poly.entity_id
_entity_poly.type
_entity_poly.pdbx_seq_one_letter_code
_entity_poly.pdbx_strand_id
1 'polypeptide(L)'
;MKQCFFAVDLGATSGRTILGTFTPEGLEMEDVNRFPNRLIETGGHFYWDIYELYRNIIEGLKIVAQRGDVEITSIGIDTWGVDFVCVGKDGGFIRQPYSYRDPHTVGASDIFFRKVPRKQVYEWTGIQVMNFNSLFQLDTLRRNDDLSLIHISEPTRHAQ
;
A
#
# COMPACT_ATOMS: atom_id res chain seq x y z
N MET A 1 -12.99 12.29 -28.03
CA MET A 1 -11.91 11.74 -27.18
C MET A 1 -12.22 10.27 -26.91
N LYS A 2 -11.21 9.40 -26.88
CA LYS A 2 -11.37 7.99 -26.52
C LYS A 2 -11.53 7.90 -25.01
N GLN A 3 -12.51 7.15 -24.54
CA GLN A 3 -12.67 6.85 -23.12
C GLN A 3 -11.66 5.79 -22.70
N CYS A 4 -10.89 6.12 -21.68
CA CYS A 4 -9.80 5.27 -21.22
C CYS A 4 -9.86 5.08 -19.70
N PHE A 5 -9.19 4.04 -19.23
CA PHE A 5 -9.05 3.68 -17.83
C PHE A 5 -7.58 3.74 -17.46
N PHE A 6 -7.25 4.43 -16.39
CA PHE A 6 -5.87 4.52 -15.91
C PHE A 6 -5.69 3.53 -14.77
N ALA A 7 -4.82 2.57 -14.97
CA ALA A 7 -4.49 1.56 -13.97
C ALA A 7 -3.08 1.78 -13.42
N VAL A 8 -2.93 1.58 -12.12
CA VAL A 8 -1.66 1.61 -11.41
C VAL A 8 -1.42 0.23 -10.82
N ASP A 9 -0.31 -0.40 -11.18
CA ASP A 9 0.11 -1.71 -10.69
C ASP A 9 1.41 -1.54 -9.91
N LEU A 10 1.32 -1.58 -8.57
CA LEU A 10 2.45 -1.40 -7.66
C LEU A 10 2.93 -2.76 -7.16
N GLY A 11 4.00 -3.25 -7.74
CA GLY A 11 4.69 -4.44 -7.24
C GLY A 11 5.76 -4.13 -6.19
N ALA A 12 6.23 -5.16 -5.50
CA ALA A 12 7.23 -5.03 -4.44
C ALA A 12 8.63 -4.60 -4.92
N THR A 13 8.90 -4.65 -6.22
CA THR A 13 10.22 -4.29 -6.81
C THR A 13 10.10 -3.23 -7.90
N SER A 14 8.93 -3.09 -8.50
CA SER A 14 8.66 -2.11 -9.56
C SER A 14 7.20 -1.79 -9.60
N GLY A 15 6.86 -0.60 -10.07
CA GLY A 15 5.52 -0.19 -10.39
C GLY A 15 5.39 0.19 -11.85
N ARG A 16 4.16 0.28 -12.31
CA ARG A 16 3.81 0.79 -13.64
C ARG A 16 2.45 1.46 -13.64
N THR A 17 2.27 2.36 -14.58
CA THR A 17 0.95 2.88 -14.92
C THR A 17 0.58 2.43 -16.32
N ILE A 18 -0.69 2.14 -16.51
CA ILE A 18 -1.22 1.49 -17.71
C ILE A 18 -2.44 2.29 -18.16
N LEU A 19 -2.55 2.54 -19.46
CA LEU A 19 -3.75 3.05 -20.09
C LEU A 19 -4.51 1.92 -20.75
N GLY A 20 -5.71 1.64 -20.29
CA GLY A 20 -6.64 0.67 -20.88
C GLY A 20 -7.70 1.37 -21.72
N THR A 21 -7.94 0.87 -22.93
CA THR A 21 -8.96 1.38 -23.84
C THR A 21 -9.83 0.24 -24.35
N PHE A 22 -11.14 0.34 -24.23
CA PHE A 22 -12.04 -0.60 -24.88
C PHE A 22 -12.21 -0.23 -26.36
N THR A 23 -11.96 -1.21 -27.21
CA THR A 23 -12.21 -1.14 -28.67
C THR A 23 -13.23 -2.23 -29.06
N PRO A 24 -13.78 -2.19 -30.28
CA PRO A 24 -14.64 -3.27 -30.77
C PRO A 24 -13.98 -4.65 -30.74
N GLU A 25 -12.66 -4.69 -30.83
CA GLU A 25 -11.83 -5.90 -30.84
C GLU A 25 -11.49 -6.40 -29.42
N GLY A 26 -11.70 -5.56 -28.39
CA GLY A 26 -11.45 -5.91 -26.99
C GLY A 26 -10.77 -4.83 -26.18
N LEU A 27 -10.07 -5.24 -25.13
CA LEU A 27 -9.30 -4.35 -24.26
C LEU A 27 -7.87 -4.21 -24.77
N GLU A 28 -7.51 -3.01 -25.19
CA GLU A 28 -6.12 -2.63 -25.47
C GLU A 28 -5.47 -2.06 -24.21
N MET A 29 -4.25 -2.48 -23.92
CA MET A 29 -3.46 -1.99 -22.78
C MET A 29 -2.11 -1.48 -23.23
N GLU A 30 -1.73 -0.30 -22.74
CA GLU A 30 -0.47 0.36 -23.03
C GLU A 30 0.24 0.71 -21.73
N ASP A 31 1.49 0.28 -21.55
CA ASP A 31 2.33 0.76 -20.45
C ASP A 31 2.68 2.23 -20.68
N VAL A 32 2.25 3.11 -19.75
CA VAL A 32 2.51 4.56 -19.84
C VAL A 32 3.89 4.88 -19.29
N ASN A 33 4.20 4.38 -18.08
CA ASN A 33 5.54 4.43 -17.51
C ASN A 33 5.80 3.22 -16.61
N ARG A 34 7.07 2.91 -16.40
CA ARG A 34 7.57 1.92 -15.45
C ARG A 34 8.62 2.55 -14.56
N PHE A 35 8.63 2.18 -13.29
CA PHE A 35 9.55 2.71 -12.30
C PHE A 35 9.96 1.65 -11.28
N PRO A 36 11.18 1.74 -10.73
CA PRO A 36 11.60 0.86 -9.65
C PRO A 36 10.86 1.25 -8.35
N ASN A 37 10.50 0.25 -7.57
CA ASN A 37 10.03 0.44 -6.20
C ASN A 37 11.21 0.16 -5.26
N ARG A 38 11.90 1.19 -4.83
CA ARG A 38 13.09 1.10 -4.00
C ARG A 38 12.74 1.28 -2.54
N LEU A 39 13.43 0.52 -1.69
CA LEU A 39 13.34 0.70 -0.25
C LEU A 39 14.29 1.83 0.20
N ILE A 40 13.85 2.58 1.20
CA ILE A 40 14.71 3.46 1.97
C ILE A 40 15.29 2.62 3.10
N GLU A 41 16.60 2.49 3.15
CA GLU A 41 17.32 1.84 4.23
C GLU A 41 17.97 2.89 5.11
N THR A 42 17.54 2.97 6.37
CA THR A 42 18.09 3.90 7.34
C THR A 42 17.86 3.41 8.77
N GLY A 43 18.85 3.64 9.65
CA GLY A 43 18.74 3.23 11.05
C GLY A 43 18.56 1.73 11.29
N GLY A 44 18.96 0.88 10.35
CA GLY A 44 18.77 -0.57 10.41
C GLY A 44 17.37 -1.02 10.04
N HIS A 45 16.57 -0.16 9.45
CA HIS A 45 15.20 -0.43 9.02
C HIS A 45 14.99 -0.21 7.53
N PHE A 46 13.97 -0.89 6.99
CA PHE A 46 13.52 -0.79 5.61
C PHE A 46 12.14 -0.16 5.52
N TYR A 47 12.05 0.93 4.75
CA TYR A 47 10.81 1.68 4.54
C TYR A 47 10.44 1.72 3.06
N TRP A 48 9.14 1.81 2.76
CA TRP A 48 8.67 2.17 1.43
C TRP A 48 8.76 3.68 1.23
N ASP A 49 9.25 4.11 0.05
CA ASP A 49 9.20 5.52 -0.35
C ASP A 49 7.84 5.84 -0.97
N ILE A 50 6.85 6.11 -0.12
CA ILE A 50 5.48 6.37 -0.58
C ILE A 50 5.37 7.66 -1.40
N TYR A 51 6.23 8.65 -1.14
CA TYR A 51 6.24 9.90 -1.91
C TYR A 51 6.79 9.67 -3.32
N GLU A 52 7.79 8.80 -3.46
CA GLU A 52 8.30 8.39 -4.76
C GLU A 52 7.25 7.63 -5.57
N LEU A 53 6.53 6.71 -4.94
CA LEU A 53 5.43 5.99 -5.58
C LEU A 53 4.37 6.98 -6.08
N TYR A 54 3.92 7.90 -5.23
CA TYR A 54 2.96 8.93 -5.59
C TYR A 54 3.45 9.79 -6.75
N ARG A 55 4.70 10.26 -6.71
CA ARG A 55 5.31 11.05 -7.78
C ARG A 55 5.26 10.34 -9.13
N ASN A 56 5.60 9.04 -9.16
CA ASN A 56 5.59 8.26 -10.38
C ASN A 56 4.17 8.03 -10.94
N ILE A 57 3.16 7.90 -10.06
CA ILE A 57 1.75 7.82 -10.47
C ILE A 57 1.32 9.14 -11.13
N ILE A 58 1.63 10.26 -10.50
CA ILE A 58 1.31 11.59 -11.05
C ILE A 58 2.03 11.83 -12.38
N GLU A 59 3.26 11.36 -12.53
CA GLU A 59 3.98 11.46 -13.80
C GLU A 59 3.27 10.67 -14.91
N GLY A 60 2.82 9.46 -14.63
CA GLY A 60 2.01 8.68 -15.57
C GLY A 60 0.73 9.40 -15.99
N LEU A 61 0.01 10.01 -15.03
CA LEU A 61 -1.18 10.82 -15.34
C LEU A 61 -0.86 12.02 -16.22
N LYS A 62 0.25 12.72 -15.97
CA LYS A 62 0.69 13.86 -16.81
C LYS A 62 0.99 13.42 -18.24
N ILE A 63 1.68 12.30 -18.43
CA ILE A 63 1.97 11.74 -19.75
C ILE A 63 0.67 11.50 -20.54
N VAL A 64 -0.35 10.92 -19.90
CA VAL A 64 -1.64 10.70 -20.54
C VAL A 64 -2.37 12.01 -20.82
N ALA A 65 -2.38 12.94 -19.84
CA ALA A 65 -3.06 14.24 -19.98
C ALA A 65 -2.48 15.08 -21.14
N GLN A 66 -1.20 14.96 -21.44
CA GLN A 66 -0.53 15.68 -22.53
C GLN A 66 -0.92 15.18 -23.93
N ARG A 67 -1.53 14.00 -24.04
CA ARG A 67 -1.93 13.44 -25.36
C ARG A 67 -3.08 14.22 -26.00
N GLY A 68 -4.01 14.73 -25.21
CA GLY A 68 -5.12 15.57 -25.67
C GLY A 68 -6.24 14.85 -26.43
N ASP A 69 -6.07 13.55 -26.74
CA ASP A 69 -7.02 12.74 -27.50
C ASP A 69 -7.76 11.69 -26.65
N VAL A 70 -7.44 11.59 -25.37
CA VAL A 70 -7.99 10.63 -24.41
C VAL A 70 -8.73 11.31 -23.26
N GLU A 71 -9.75 10.62 -22.73
CA GLU A 71 -10.48 11.02 -21.54
C GLU A 71 -10.38 9.88 -20.51
N ILE A 72 -9.79 10.16 -19.34
CA ILE A 72 -9.70 9.18 -18.26
C ILE A 72 -11.05 9.12 -17.55
N THR A 73 -11.74 7.99 -17.71
CA THR A 73 -13.05 7.73 -17.09
C THR A 73 -12.92 7.33 -15.62
N SER A 74 -11.90 6.53 -15.30
CA SER A 74 -11.62 6.12 -13.92
C SER A 74 -10.17 5.75 -13.71
N ILE A 75 -9.76 5.74 -12.43
CA ILE A 75 -8.43 5.33 -11.98
C ILE A 75 -8.59 4.15 -11.03
N GLY A 76 -7.84 3.07 -11.28
CA GLY A 76 -7.73 1.92 -10.40
C GLY A 76 -6.30 1.73 -9.93
N ILE A 77 -6.11 1.34 -8.67
CA ILE A 77 -4.79 1.08 -8.10
C ILE A 77 -4.80 -0.32 -7.49
N ASP A 78 -3.84 -1.13 -7.89
CA ASP A 78 -3.52 -2.42 -7.28
C ASP A 78 -2.13 -2.36 -6.65
N THR A 79 -1.96 -3.04 -5.51
CA THR A 79 -0.70 -3.04 -4.76
C THR A 79 -0.56 -4.32 -3.93
N TRP A 80 0.65 -4.56 -3.41
CA TRP A 80 0.89 -5.66 -2.48
C TRP A 80 0.11 -5.47 -1.17
N GLY A 81 -0.17 -6.58 -0.50
CA GLY A 81 -0.84 -6.58 0.80
C GLY A 81 0.11 -6.35 1.98
N VAL A 82 -0.43 -6.47 3.17
CA VAL A 82 0.17 -6.48 4.51
C VAL A 82 0.70 -5.16 5.03
N ASP A 83 1.25 -4.28 4.18
CA ASP A 83 1.79 -3.00 4.62
C ASP A 83 0.69 -1.92 4.67
N PHE A 84 0.92 -0.91 5.47
CA PHE A 84 -0.03 0.17 5.68
C PHE A 84 0.68 1.48 6.04
N VAL A 85 -0.02 2.59 5.89
CA VAL A 85 0.41 3.92 6.29
C VAL A 85 -0.48 4.42 7.41
N CYS A 86 0.13 4.97 8.46
CA CYS A 86 -0.61 5.67 9.50
C CYS A 86 -0.77 7.14 9.10
N VAL A 87 -2.02 7.59 8.99
CA VAL A 87 -2.36 8.96 8.62
C VAL A 87 -2.87 9.72 9.83
N GLY A 88 -2.32 10.91 10.07
CA GLY A 88 -2.76 11.81 11.13
C GLY A 88 -4.12 12.45 10.84
N LYS A 89 -4.70 13.13 11.83
CA LYS A 89 -5.97 13.84 11.69
C LYS A 89 -5.92 14.99 10.67
N ASP A 90 -4.73 15.51 10.43
CA ASP A 90 -4.43 16.55 9.45
C ASP A 90 -4.26 16.02 8.02
N GLY A 91 -4.36 14.69 7.84
CA GLY A 91 -4.12 14.01 6.56
C GLY A 91 -2.64 13.74 6.25
N GLY A 92 -1.73 14.18 7.09
CA GLY A 92 -0.29 13.92 6.96
C GLY A 92 0.09 12.50 7.38
N PHE A 93 1.20 11.98 6.83
CA PHE A 93 1.73 10.69 7.27
C PHE A 93 2.44 10.85 8.61
N ILE A 94 2.07 10.01 9.58
CA ILE A 94 2.70 10.02 10.90
C ILE A 94 4.16 9.57 10.80
N ARG A 95 4.42 8.60 9.92
CA ARG A 95 5.77 8.07 9.62
C ARG A 95 5.79 7.40 8.26
N GLN A 96 7.00 7.19 7.71
CA GLN A 96 7.19 6.31 6.56
C GLN A 96 6.76 4.88 6.91
N PRO A 97 6.01 4.20 6.03
CA PRO A 97 5.59 2.83 6.27
C PRO A 97 6.78 1.87 6.25
N TYR A 98 6.86 0.99 7.23
CA TYR A 98 7.79 -0.12 7.17
C TYR A 98 7.50 -1.00 5.95
N SER A 99 8.55 -1.52 5.35
CA SER A 99 8.40 -2.63 4.42
C SER A 99 8.16 -3.92 5.18
N TYR A 100 7.37 -4.83 4.63
CA TYR A 100 7.22 -6.19 5.19
C TYR A 100 8.55 -6.97 5.28
N ARG A 101 9.60 -6.47 4.60
CA ARG A 101 10.96 -7.04 4.67
C ARG A 101 11.76 -6.53 5.86
N ASP A 102 11.22 -5.55 6.59
CA ASP A 102 11.88 -4.97 7.75
C ASP A 102 11.95 -5.98 8.92
N PRO A 103 13.07 -6.04 9.65
CA PRO A 103 13.23 -6.98 10.75
C PRO A 103 12.42 -6.64 12.00
N HIS A 104 11.71 -5.49 12.07
CA HIS A 104 10.98 -5.06 13.28
C HIS A 104 9.90 -6.04 13.75
N THR A 105 9.44 -6.92 12.87
CA THR A 105 8.42 -7.94 13.19
C THR A 105 9.00 -9.34 13.44
N VAL A 106 10.31 -9.50 13.50
CA VAL A 106 10.92 -10.81 13.80
C VAL A 106 10.43 -11.30 15.16
N GLY A 107 9.85 -12.51 15.20
CA GLY A 107 9.27 -13.09 16.42
C GLY A 107 7.95 -12.48 16.89
N ALA A 108 7.39 -11.53 16.15
CA ALA A 108 6.17 -10.82 16.56
C ALA A 108 4.97 -11.75 16.69
N SER A 109 4.82 -12.73 15.80
CA SER A 109 3.72 -13.71 15.88
C SER A 109 3.80 -14.55 17.16
N ASP A 110 4.98 -14.98 17.57
CA ASP A 110 5.17 -15.81 18.79
C ASP A 110 4.82 -15.01 20.05
N ILE A 111 5.18 -13.72 20.07
CA ILE A 111 4.82 -12.83 21.18
C ILE A 111 3.29 -12.63 21.23
N PHE A 112 2.67 -12.39 20.09
CA PHE A 112 1.22 -12.21 19.99
C PHE A 112 0.45 -13.45 20.45
N PHE A 113 0.92 -14.66 20.06
CA PHE A 113 0.26 -15.93 20.41
C PHE A 113 0.33 -16.30 21.88
N ARG A 114 1.12 -15.59 22.69
CA ARG A 114 1.05 -15.69 24.16
C ARG A 114 -0.25 -15.10 24.72
N LYS A 115 -0.91 -14.18 23.96
CA LYS A 115 -2.17 -13.54 24.34
C LYS A 115 -3.38 -14.19 23.67
N VAL A 116 -3.25 -14.53 22.38
CA VAL A 116 -4.34 -15.10 21.58
C VAL A 116 -3.82 -16.36 20.87
N PRO A 117 -4.41 -17.53 21.09
CA PRO A 117 -3.93 -18.77 20.49
C PRO A 117 -3.88 -18.73 18.96
N ARG A 118 -2.82 -19.27 18.36
CA ARG A 118 -2.64 -19.30 16.91
C ARG A 118 -3.85 -19.87 16.15
N LYS A 119 -4.44 -20.95 16.71
CA LYS A 119 -5.62 -21.61 16.13
C LYS A 119 -6.78 -20.61 16.02
N GLN A 120 -7.02 -19.85 17.07
CA GLN A 120 -8.11 -18.86 17.12
C GLN A 120 -7.90 -17.74 16.11
N VAL A 121 -6.66 -17.24 15.96
CA VAL A 121 -6.34 -16.23 14.94
C VAL A 121 -6.61 -16.78 13.55
N TYR A 122 -6.21 -18.01 13.26
CA TYR A 122 -6.47 -18.64 11.96
C TYR A 122 -7.97 -18.84 11.70
N GLU A 123 -8.71 -19.30 12.70
CA GLU A 123 -10.18 -19.47 12.60
C GLU A 123 -10.91 -18.17 12.27
N TRP A 124 -10.42 -17.06 12.82
CA TRP A 124 -11.01 -15.73 12.56
C TRP A 124 -10.64 -15.13 11.21
N THR A 125 -9.43 -15.39 10.73
CA THR A 125 -8.87 -14.69 9.58
C THR A 125 -8.75 -15.53 8.32
N GLY A 126 -8.58 -16.86 8.46
CA GLY A 126 -8.26 -17.77 7.37
C GLY A 126 -6.87 -17.53 6.75
N ILE A 127 -6.04 -16.68 7.34
CA ILE A 127 -4.80 -16.21 6.73
C ILE A 127 -3.59 -16.98 7.26
N GLN A 128 -2.68 -17.37 6.35
CA GLN A 128 -1.40 -17.93 6.71
C GLN A 128 -0.62 -16.98 7.62
N VAL A 129 -0.09 -17.53 8.72
CA VAL A 129 0.69 -16.75 9.69
C VAL A 129 2.10 -16.49 9.18
N MET A 130 2.40 -15.22 9.01
CA MET A 130 3.73 -14.68 8.69
C MET A 130 4.01 -13.52 9.65
N ASN A 131 5.23 -13.39 10.17
CA ASN A 131 5.56 -12.33 11.13
C ASN A 131 5.23 -10.91 10.64
N PHE A 132 5.29 -10.69 9.33
CA PHE A 132 5.02 -9.41 8.69
C PHE A 132 3.54 -9.12 8.39
N ASN A 133 2.59 -10.01 8.74
CA ASN A 133 1.17 -9.69 8.56
C ASN A 133 0.80 -8.44 9.35
N SER A 134 -0.10 -7.62 8.81
CA SER A 134 -0.51 -6.32 9.38
C SER A 134 -0.88 -6.41 10.87
N LEU A 135 -1.51 -7.51 11.30
CA LEU A 135 -1.84 -7.76 12.70
C LEU A 135 -0.60 -7.69 13.60
N PHE A 136 0.48 -8.37 13.19
CA PHE A 136 1.71 -8.42 13.98
C PHE A 136 2.53 -7.15 13.87
N GLN A 137 2.48 -6.47 12.72
CA GLN A 137 3.05 -5.14 12.57
C GLN A 137 2.39 -4.15 13.53
N LEU A 138 1.05 -4.12 13.58
CA LEU A 138 0.29 -3.23 14.48
C LEU A 138 0.55 -3.55 15.96
N ASP A 139 0.56 -4.84 16.35
CA ASP A 139 0.88 -5.22 17.73
C ASP A 139 2.30 -4.81 18.12
N THR A 140 3.26 -4.92 17.17
CA THR A 140 4.64 -4.49 17.40
C THR A 140 4.73 -2.98 17.58
N LEU A 141 4.12 -2.19 16.70
CA LEU A 141 4.09 -0.73 16.84
C LEU A 141 3.47 -0.29 18.16
N ARG A 142 2.37 -0.95 18.56
CA ARG A 142 1.72 -0.68 19.85
C ARG A 142 2.61 -1.01 21.05
N ARG A 143 3.34 -2.13 21.01
CA ARG A 143 4.20 -2.56 22.11
C ARG A 143 5.44 -1.68 22.28
N ASN A 144 5.95 -1.15 21.19
CA ASN A 144 7.15 -0.32 21.18
C ASN A 144 6.85 1.15 21.48
N ASP A 145 5.58 1.53 21.71
CA ASP A 145 5.13 2.93 21.79
C ASP A 145 5.59 3.80 20.60
N ASP A 146 5.93 3.15 19.49
CA ASP A 146 6.42 3.79 18.26
C ASP A 146 5.41 4.76 17.65
N LEU A 147 4.17 4.55 17.99
CA LEU A 147 3.09 5.48 17.75
C LEU A 147 2.56 5.85 19.12
N SER A 148 2.48 7.13 19.41
CA SER A 148 1.61 7.62 20.48
C SER A 148 0.16 7.32 20.05
N LEU A 149 -0.23 6.05 20.15
CA LEU A 149 -1.53 5.52 19.72
C LEU A 149 -2.70 6.09 20.54
N ILE A 150 -2.41 6.91 21.55
CA ILE A 150 -3.36 7.70 22.33
C ILE A 150 -4.26 8.56 21.43
N HIS A 151 -3.88 8.77 20.18
CA HIS A 151 -4.60 9.57 19.19
C HIS A 151 -5.10 8.82 17.95
N ILE A 152 -4.93 7.50 17.85
CA ILE A 152 -5.69 6.72 16.88
C ILE A 152 -7.13 6.71 17.41
N SER A 153 -7.86 7.76 17.04
CA SER A 153 -9.30 7.78 17.19
C SER A 153 -9.89 6.57 16.46
N GLU A 154 -10.90 5.97 17.09
CA GLU A 154 -11.68 4.86 16.55
C GLU A 154 -11.92 5.01 15.04
N PRO A 155 -11.95 3.89 14.29
CA PRO A 155 -12.29 3.96 12.87
C PRO A 155 -13.60 4.75 12.78
N THR A 156 -13.56 5.86 12.07
CA THR A 156 -14.76 6.65 11.79
C THR A 156 -15.75 5.69 11.12
N ARG A 157 -16.76 5.27 11.89
CA ARG A 157 -17.97 4.74 11.30
C ARG A 157 -18.49 5.85 10.41
N HIS A 158 -18.35 5.68 9.09
CA HIS A 158 -19.14 6.47 8.18
C HIS A 158 -20.60 6.20 8.56
N ALA A 159 -21.20 7.19 9.26
CA ALA A 159 -22.63 7.22 9.42
C ALA A 159 -23.22 7.24 8.01
N GLN A 160 -23.96 6.19 7.69
CA GLN A 160 -24.82 6.15 6.52
C GLN A 160 -25.88 7.22 6.62
#